data_d81607ab8cc4a39e6b496c172ed4c0c6
#
_entry.id   d81607ab8cc4a39e6b496c172ed4c0c6
#
_cell.length_a   1.000
_cell.length_b   1.000
_cell.length_c   1.000
_cell.angle_alpha   90.00
_cell.angle_beta   90.00
_cell.angle_gamma   90.00
#
_symmetry.space_group_name_H-M   'P 1'
#
loop_
_entity.id
_entity.type
_entity.pdbx_description
1 polymer ?
#
loop_
_entity_poly.entity_id
_entity_poly.type
_entity_poly.pdbx_seq_one_letter_code
_entity_poly.pdbx_strand_id
1 'polypeptide(L)'
;SSTTADGAYNAGDTVVVTVTFNEDLIVTGTLQLTLETGATDAEVDYTSGTGTATLTFNYIIGTGQKSSDLDYQSTTALALNSGTIKDASGNAATLTLATPGETNSLGANKAIVVKGAYVTSVSSDSSDATYKIGDVLPITVIFDQNVTVTETPRIKLETGTTDQYATYTSGSGNDTLTFSYTVAAGDTTADLDYTSTSALELNSGTIKDAAGNAATLTLASPGALGSLGANKAIVIDGNVPTVSSVSSTTADGAYNAGDTVVVSVTFNENVIVTGTPQIDLETGSTDGTASYVSGSGSTTLLFNYLIAASHNTSDLDYLSTSALELNSGTVKDAVGNNATLTLPATGAANSLGDNKAIMIDNVVPVISFVAEGGTDGVDIDYQSSATTLAISWSGSDLVSGISKYEYALGTTSGGTEVKTWISATTDTSVSLSGLSLSDATKYYASVKATDKAGNVSAVITGDGITIDITAPTVGTVSDGMDGDISFTASSTTLYAQWTGFKDPTSGITDYEYAIGTNSGGKDTKDWTSNSMDTTVTVTSLTLTNGQTYYVSVKAKDLVGNVSNVITTNGVTADLVGPIKGTVLDGLTADGEWINADTIRASWTGFTDPLSGIKKYQYCIGKFSGASD
;
A
#
# COMPACT_ATOMS: atom_id res chain seq x y z
N SER A 1 -57.33 12.37 -69.65
CA SER A 1 -57.26 13.34 -68.61
C SER A 1 -58.14 12.96 -67.40
N SER A 2 -58.32 13.83 -66.40
CA SER A 2 -59.22 13.61 -65.29
C SER A 2 -59.88 14.92 -64.87
N THR A 3 -61.10 14.86 -64.31
CA THR A 3 -61.75 15.98 -63.63
C THR A 3 -61.41 16.06 -62.17
N THR A 4 -60.79 15.02 -61.64
CA THR A 4 -60.23 15.03 -60.25
C THR A 4 -59.06 16.02 -60.15
N ALA A 5 -58.95 16.76 -59.08
CA ALA A 5 -57.84 17.71 -58.87
C ALA A 5 -56.49 16.97 -58.79
N ASP A 6 -55.39 17.68 -59.08
CA ASP A 6 -54.05 17.15 -58.83
C ASP A 6 -53.85 16.97 -57.33
N GLY A 7 -53.20 15.89 -56.92
CA GLY A 7 -53.01 15.55 -55.52
C GLY A 7 -52.79 14.09 -55.27
N ALA A 8 -52.67 13.75 -53.98
CA ALA A 8 -52.51 12.36 -53.52
C ALA A 8 -53.87 11.82 -53.04
N TYR A 9 -54.13 10.61 -53.42
CA TYR A 9 -55.41 9.92 -53.16
C TYR A 9 -55.12 8.55 -52.53
N ASN A 10 -56.01 8.14 -51.66
CA ASN A 10 -55.87 6.89 -50.90
C ASN A 10 -56.90 5.86 -51.36
N ALA A 11 -56.76 4.63 -50.94
CA ALA A 11 -57.76 3.57 -51.21
C ALA A 11 -59.14 4.00 -50.70
N GLY A 12 -60.16 3.78 -51.53
CA GLY A 12 -61.53 4.21 -51.30
C GLY A 12 -61.87 5.56 -51.93
N ASP A 13 -60.87 6.41 -52.26
CA ASP A 13 -61.11 7.65 -53.01
C ASP A 13 -61.47 7.35 -54.45
N THR A 14 -62.23 8.26 -55.07
CA THR A 14 -62.63 8.13 -56.48
C THR A 14 -61.89 9.12 -57.36
N VAL A 15 -61.19 8.63 -58.36
CA VAL A 15 -60.59 9.41 -59.43
C VAL A 15 -61.46 9.32 -60.68
N VAL A 16 -61.92 10.43 -61.20
CA VAL A 16 -62.78 10.47 -62.38
C VAL A 16 -61.91 10.66 -63.63
N VAL A 17 -61.63 9.62 -64.33
CA VAL A 17 -60.83 9.59 -65.57
C VAL A 17 -61.72 9.86 -66.79
N THR A 18 -61.23 10.72 -67.70
CA THR A 18 -61.98 11.07 -68.96
C THR A 18 -61.17 10.75 -70.21
N VAL A 19 -61.80 10.18 -71.21
CA VAL A 19 -61.24 9.97 -72.54
C VAL A 19 -62.04 10.81 -73.51
N THR A 20 -61.38 11.74 -74.24
CA THR A 20 -62.03 12.71 -75.13
C THR A 20 -61.69 12.36 -76.59
N PHE A 21 -62.69 12.24 -77.43
CA PHE A 21 -62.61 12.01 -78.84
C PHE A 21 -62.86 13.30 -79.64
N ASN A 22 -62.64 13.29 -80.92
CA ASN A 22 -62.80 14.43 -81.84
C ASN A 22 -64.25 14.71 -82.24
N GLU A 23 -65.18 13.81 -81.88
CA GLU A 23 -66.62 13.94 -82.20
C GLU A 23 -67.50 13.21 -81.17
N ASP A 24 -68.82 13.43 -81.21
CA ASP A 24 -69.76 12.80 -80.29
C ASP A 24 -69.93 11.28 -80.64
N LEU A 25 -69.96 10.46 -79.60
CA LEU A 25 -69.93 9.03 -79.70
C LEU A 25 -71.17 8.37 -79.10
N ILE A 26 -71.59 7.29 -79.74
CA ILE A 26 -72.63 6.36 -79.24
C ILE A 26 -71.95 5.13 -78.69
N VAL A 27 -72.08 4.90 -77.37
CA VAL A 27 -71.48 3.79 -76.62
C VAL A 27 -72.57 2.75 -76.34
N THR A 28 -72.26 1.46 -76.59
CA THR A 28 -73.08 0.35 -76.15
C THR A 28 -72.21 -0.64 -75.37
N GLY A 29 -72.76 -1.29 -74.31
CA GLY A 29 -72.07 -2.22 -73.47
C GLY A 29 -71.16 -1.51 -72.45
N THR A 30 -70.33 -2.26 -71.70
CA THR A 30 -69.44 -1.78 -70.70
C THR A 30 -68.01 -1.83 -71.21
N LEU A 31 -67.48 -0.69 -71.59
CA LEU A 31 -66.07 -0.50 -71.93
C LEU A 31 -65.22 -0.60 -70.70
N GLN A 32 -63.94 -0.90 -70.84
CA GLN A 32 -62.96 -0.89 -69.75
C GLN A 32 -61.74 -0.07 -70.12
N LEU A 33 -61.19 0.63 -69.08
CA LEU A 33 -59.93 1.31 -69.15
C LEU A 33 -58.99 0.71 -68.07
N THR A 34 -57.86 0.16 -68.54
CA THR A 34 -56.85 -0.37 -67.62
C THR A 34 -55.88 0.74 -67.17
N LEU A 35 -55.82 1.03 -65.88
CA LEU A 35 -54.90 2.01 -65.25
C LEU A 35 -53.71 1.27 -64.68
N GLU A 36 -52.50 1.86 -64.85
CA GLU A 36 -51.25 1.39 -64.23
C GLU A 36 -51.25 1.77 -62.71
N THR A 37 -51.48 0.78 -61.87
CA THR A 37 -51.67 0.94 -60.44
C THR A 37 -50.76 0.02 -59.64
N GLY A 38 -49.63 -0.37 -60.20
CA GLY A 38 -48.56 -1.13 -59.56
C GLY A 38 -48.62 -2.63 -59.82
N ALA A 39 -48.50 -3.50 -58.81
CA ALA A 39 -48.41 -4.95 -59.03
C ALA A 39 -49.68 -5.59 -59.68
N THR A 40 -50.79 -4.95 -59.51
CA THR A 40 -52.06 -5.33 -60.09
C THR A 40 -52.75 -4.08 -60.65
N ASP A 41 -52.90 -4.01 -61.95
CA ASP A 41 -53.54 -2.94 -62.67
C ASP A 41 -55.03 -2.86 -62.38
N ALA A 42 -55.57 -1.64 -62.36
CA ALA A 42 -56.99 -1.40 -62.12
C ALA A 42 -57.73 -1.44 -63.47
N GLU A 43 -58.74 -2.32 -63.64
CA GLU A 43 -59.66 -2.30 -64.69
C GLU A 43 -60.91 -1.50 -64.33
N VAL A 44 -61.12 -0.35 -64.98
CA VAL A 44 -62.17 0.61 -64.63
C VAL A 44 -63.27 0.57 -65.73
N ASP A 45 -64.50 0.32 -65.29
CA ASP A 45 -65.64 0.24 -66.19
C ASP A 45 -66.10 1.64 -66.63
N TYR A 46 -66.55 1.73 -67.89
CA TYR A 46 -67.23 2.92 -68.41
C TYR A 46 -68.45 3.31 -67.56
N THR A 47 -68.56 4.57 -67.24
CA THR A 47 -69.63 5.06 -66.37
C THR A 47 -70.63 5.92 -67.10
N SER A 48 -70.19 6.86 -67.96
CA SER A 48 -71.08 7.81 -68.63
C SER A 48 -70.42 8.52 -69.85
N GLY A 49 -71.17 9.30 -70.65
CA GLY A 49 -70.66 10.14 -71.72
C GLY A 49 -71.17 9.75 -73.13
N THR A 50 -72.04 8.72 -73.28
CA THR A 50 -72.69 8.41 -74.59
C THR A 50 -73.50 9.64 -75.08
N GLY A 51 -73.40 9.97 -76.36
CA GLY A 51 -73.96 11.16 -76.94
C GLY A 51 -73.12 12.42 -76.83
N THR A 52 -71.90 12.28 -76.33
CA THR A 52 -70.90 13.36 -76.20
C THR A 52 -69.52 12.90 -76.68
N ALA A 53 -68.59 13.83 -76.89
CA ALA A 53 -67.22 13.50 -77.29
C ALA A 53 -66.35 13.03 -76.11
N THR A 54 -66.85 13.02 -74.83
CA THR A 54 -66.06 12.66 -73.65
C THR A 54 -66.69 11.50 -72.90
N LEU A 55 -65.95 10.43 -72.79
CA LEU A 55 -66.31 9.26 -72.00
C LEU A 55 -65.69 9.33 -70.60
N THR A 56 -66.47 8.93 -69.59
CA THR A 56 -66.08 8.97 -68.15
C THR A 56 -65.93 7.60 -67.56
N PHE A 57 -64.85 7.39 -66.79
CA PHE A 57 -64.50 6.20 -66.02
C PHE A 57 -64.27 6.61 -64.55
N ASN A 58 -65.02 6.03 -63.62
CA ASN A 58 -64.86 6.30 -62.19
C ASN A 58 -63.99 5.23 -61.59
N TYR A 59 -62.72 5.58 -61.40
CA TYR A 59 -61.74 4.71 -60.73
C TYR A 59 -61.89 4.87 -59.25
N ILE A 60 -62.30 3.83 -58.51
CA ILE A 60 -62.26 3.74 -57.06
C ILE A 60 -60.97 3.03 -56.72
N ILE A 61 -60.08 3.74 -56.00
CA ILE A 61 -58.79 3.18 -55.67
C ILE A 61 -58.94 1.96 -54.80
N GLY A 62 -58.43 0.83 -55.24
CA GLY A 62 -58.46 -0.45 -54.55
C GLY A 62 -57.30 -0.57 -53.55
N THR A 63 -57.46 -1.51 -52.59
CA THR A 63 -56.41 -1.88 -51.63
C THR A 63 -55.15 -2.40 -52.33
N GLY A 64 -53.95 -1.86 -51.94
CA GLY A 64 -52.69 -2.26 -52.52
C GLY A 64 -52.32 -1.61 -53.84
N GLN A 65 -53.21 -0.82 -54.43
CA GLN A 65 -52.93 -0.02 -55.63
C GLN A 65 -52.10 1.21 -55.27
N LYS A 66 -51.11 1.49 -56.12
CA LYS A 66 -50.21 2.65 -55.94
C LYS A 66 -49.74 3.16 -57.31
N SER A 67 -49.64 4.45 -57.45
CA SER A 67 -49.00 5.07 -58.60
C SER A 67 -48.37 6.39 -58.17
N SER A 68 -47.12 6.66 -58.57
CA SER A 68 -46.47 7.95 -58.32
C SER A 68 -46.99 9.04 -59.23
N ASP A 69 -47.62 8.67 -60.35
CA ASP A 69 -48.33 9.52 -61.31
C ASP A 69 -49.25 8.63 -62.09
N LEU A 70 -50.57 8.74 -61.83
CA LEU A 70 -51.57 7.83 -62.37
C LEU A 70 -51.73 8.00 -63.90
N ASP A 71 -51.48 6.93 -64.65
CA ASP A 71 -51.75 6.89 -66.07
C ASP A 71 -52.42 5.54 -66.44
N TYR A 72 -52.81 5.36 -67.63
CA TYR A 72 -53.29 4.08 -68.14
C TYR A 72 -52.08 3.22 -68.53
N GLN A 73 -52.29 1.88 -68.58
CA GLN A 73 -51.23 0.88 -68.75
C GLN A 73 -50.46 0.99 -70.07
N SER A 74 -51.19 1.27 -71.14
CA SER A 74 -50.62 1.27 -72.52
C SER A 74 -51.49 2.04 -73.49
N THR A 75 -51.02 2.24 -74.71
CA THR A 75 -51.80 2.81 -75.85
C THR A 75 -53.03 2.01 -76.19
N THR A 76 -53.14 0.73 -75.78
CA THR A 76 -54.27 -0.19 -76.01
C THR A 76 -55.11 -0.43 -74.75
N ALA A 77 -54.94 0.36 -73.72
CA ALA A 77 -55.62 0.18 -72.42
C ALA A 77 -57.13 0.42 -72.45
N LEU A 78 -57.66 1.11 -73.46
CA LEU A 78 -59.10 1.24 -73.70
C LEU A 78 -59.63 0.06 -74.48
N ALA A 79 -60.39 -0.80 -73.83
CA ALA A 79 -60.94 -2.00 -74.41
C ALA A 79 -62.47 -1.95 -74.56
N LEU A 80 -63.01 -2.51 -75.62
CA LEU A 80 -64.49 -2.56 -75.90
C LEU A 80 -65.23 -3.52 -74.97
N ASN A 81 -64.56 -4.50 -74.40
CA ASN A 81 -65.16 -5.51 -73.50
C ASN A 81 -66.56 -5.94 -73.90
N SER A 82 -66.70 -6.39 -75.14
CA SER A 82 -67.96 -6.79 -75.86
C SER A 82 -68.94 -5.60 -76.16
N GLY A 83 -68.55 -4.34 -75.84
CA GLY A 83 -69.27 -3.13 -76.20
C GLY A 83 -68.91 -2.57 -77.58
N THR A 84 -69.44 -1.39 -77.94
CA THR A 84 -69.05 -0.64 -79.14
C THR A 84 -68.92 0.81 -78.88
N ILE A 85 -68.01 1.51 -79.58
CA ILE A 85 -67.90 2.98 -79.63
C ILE A 85 -67.98 3.35 -81.08
N LYS A 86 -69.03 4.10 -81.48
CA LYS A 86 -69.29 4.53 -82.87
C LYS A 86 -69.69 6.00 -82.92
N ASP A 87 -69.43 6.66 -84.07
CA ASP A 87 -69.96 7.98 -84.35
C ASP A 87 -71.48 7.90 -84.66
N ALA A 88 -72.13 9.02 -84.85
CA ALA A 88 -73.54 9.08 -85.22
C ALA A 88 -73.85 8.46 -86.60
N SER A 89 -72.83 8.25 -87.44
CA SER A 89 -72.92 7.62 -88.76
C SER A 89 -72.71 6.08 -88.74
N GLY A 90 -72.34 5.53 -87.57
CA GLY A 90 -72.08 4.10 -87.32
C GLY A 90 -70.64 3.64 -87.51
N ASN A 91 -69.70 4.54 -87.80
CA ASN A 91 -68.30 4.18 -87.96
C ASN A 91 -67.69 3.88 -86.58
N ALA A 92 -66.81 2.88 -86.51
CA ALA A 92 -66.13 2.50 -85.26
C ALA A 92 -65.03 3.52 -84.92
N ALA A 93 -64.94 3.90 -83.62
CA ALA A 93 -63.90 4.76 -83.13
C ALA A 93 -62.50 4.07 -83.10
N THR A 94 -61.45 4.87 -83.29
CA THR A 94 -60.07 4.42 -83.07
C THR A 94 -59.80 4.50 -81.60
N LEU A 95 -59.35 3.40 -80.93
CA LEU A 95 -59.20 3.27 -79.51
C LEU A 95 -57.74 3.50 -79.02
N THR A 96 -56.84 3.81 -79.97
CA THR A 96 -55.42 4.04 -79.61
C THR A 96 -55.26 5.29 -78.78
N LEU A 97 -54.86 5.13 -77.55
CA LEU A 97 -54.56 6.24 -76.61
C LEU A 97 -53.17 6.79 -76.91
N ALA A 98 -52.87 8.00 -76.35
CA ALA A 98 -51.53 8.53 -76.38
C ALA A 98 -50.56 7.59 -75.59
N THR A 99 -49.25 7.61 -75.86
CA THR A 99 -48.28 6.85 -75.09
C THR A 99 -48.30 7.37 -73.65
N PRO A 100 -48.37 6.49 -72.62
CA PRO A 100 -48.33 6.91 -71.23
C PRO A 100 -47.13 7.82 -70.94
N GLY A 101 -47.35 8.89 -70.22
CA GLY A 101 -46.35 9.94 -69.90
C GLY A 101 -46.15 10.99 -71.01
N GLU A 102 -46.64 10.75 -72.21
CA GLU A 102 -46.50 11.68 -73.31
C GLU A 102 -47.72 12.64 -73.43
N THR A 103 -47.53 13.77 -74.12
CA THR A 103 -48.60 14.77 -74.35
C THR A 103 -49.95 14.15 -74.66
N ASN A 104 -51.01 14.54 -73.96
CA ASN A 104 -52.40 14.04 -74.02
C ASN A 104 -52.63 12.72 -73.28
N SER A 105 -51.62 12.09 -72.61
CA SER A 105 -51.89 11.01 -71.68
C SER A 105 -52.55 11.51 -70.39
N LEU A 106 -53.02 10.60 -69.54
CA LEU A 106 -53.58 10.98 -68.23
C LEU A 106 -52.48 11.60 -67.31
N GLY A 107 -51.31 10.95 -67.19
CA GLY A 107 -50.20 11.39 -66.34
C GLY A 107 -49.58 12.74 -66.82
N ALA A 108 -49.49 12.95 -68.18
CA ALA A 108 -49.03 14.25 -68.69
C ALA A 108 -50.02 15.42 -68.43
N ASN A 109 -51.32 15.09 -68.31
CA ASN A 109 -52.37 16.11 -68.08
C ASN A 109 -52.73 16.32 -66.60
N LYS A 110 -52.35 15.41 -65.70
CA LYS A 110 -52.75 15.39 -64.30
C LYS A 110 -51.68 14.78 -63.45
N ALA A 111 -51.36 15.41 -62.31
CA ALA A 111 -50.46 14.88 -61.31
C ALA A 111 -51.28 14.21 -60.19
N ILE A 112 -51.72 12.98 -60.43
CA ILE A 112 -52.52 12.20 -59.49
C ILE A 112 -51.64 11.08 -58.90
N VAL A 113 -51.40 11.13 -57.60
CA VAL A 113 -50.63 10.13 -56.86
C VAL A 113 -51.59 9.20 -56.12
N VAL A 114 -51.42 7.89 -56.25
CA VAL A 114 -52.16 6.86 -55.51
C VAL A 114 -51.21 6.30 -54.45
N LYS A 115 -51.55 6.45 -53.17
CA LYS A 115 -50.69 6.01 -52.06
C LYS A 115 -51.50 5.47 -50.87
N GLY A 116 -50.86 4.62 -50.04
CA GLY A 116 -51.35 4.24 -48.71
C GLY A 116 -50.86 5.22 -47.64
N ALA A 117 -51.22 4.98 -46.37
CA ALA A 117 -50.73 5.74 -45.26
C ALA A 117 -49.18 5.83 -45.24
N TYR A 118 -48.62 6.95 -44.84
CA TYR A 118 -47.16 7.11 -44.71
C TYR A 118 -46.83 7.91 -43.45
N VAL A 119 -45.60 7.72 -42.96
CA VAL A 119 -45.10 8.42 -41.77
C VAL A 119 -44.79 9.88 -42.11
N THR A 120 -45.33 10.80 -41.32
CA THR A 120 -45.10 12.23 -41.46
C THR A 120 -44.03 12.71 -40.46
N SER A 121 -43.96 12.10 -39.25
CA SER A 121 -43.05 12.53 -38.23
C SER A 121 -42.88 11.46 -37.16
N VAL A 122 -41.70 11.47 -36.48
CA VAL A 122 -41.43 10.72 -35.26
C VAL A 122 -41.08 11.72 -34.13
N SER A 123 -41.66 11.54 -32.96
CA SER A 123 -41.44 12.42 -31.81
C SER A 123 -41.53 11.63 -30.52
N SER A 124 -41.61 12.34 -29.39
CA SER A 124 -41.85 11.75 -28.06
C SER A 124 -42.69 12.69 -27.21
N ASP A 125 -43.50 12.15 -26.33
CA ASP A 125 -44.24 12.92 -25.32
C ASP A 125 -43.37 13.25 -24.10
N SER A 126 -42.17 12.71 -24.01
CA SER A 126 -41.19 13.03 -22.96
C SER A 126 -40.68 14.47 -23.13
N SER A 127 -40.31 15.11 -22.03
CA SER A 127 -39.65 16.43 -22.05
C SER A 127 -38.21 16.31 -22.56
N ASP A 128 -37.64 17.39 -23.05
CA ASP A 128 -36.23 17.48 -23.37
C ASP A 128 -35.42 17.39 -22.05
N ALA A 129 -34.66 16.32 -21.88
CA ALA A 129 -33.90 16.06 -20.67
C ALA A 129 -32.91 14.89 -20.88
N THR A 130 -32.07 14.63 -19.88
CA THR A 130 -31.26 13.40 -19.79
C THR A 130 -32.03 12.32 -19.02
N TYR A 131 -32.08 11.12 -19.57
CA TYR A 131 -32.79 9.98 -19.01
C TYR A 131 -31.79 8.87 -18.61
N LYS A 132 -32.03 8.28 -17.47
CA LYS A 132 -31.18 7.26 -16.85
C LYS A 132 -31.75 5.86 -16.98
N ILE A 133 -30.99 4.86 -16.54
CA ILE A 133 -31.41 3.46 -16.49
C ILE A 133 -32.77 3.30 -15.80
N GLY A 134 -33.67 2.58 -16.47
CA GLY A 134 -35.02 2.27 -16.01
C GLY A 134 -36.07 3.32 -16.33
N ASP A 135 -35.70 4.50 -16.85
CA ASP A 135 -36.65 5.48 -17.34
C ASP A 135 -37.34 4.95 -18.60
N VAL A 136 -38.65 5.24 -18.74
CA VAL A 136 -39.48 4.77 -19.85
C VAL A 136 -39.87 5.96 -20.72
N LEU A 137 -39.53 5.91 -22.02
CA LEU A 137 -39.80 6.95 -22.98
C LEU A 137 -40.83 6.47 -24.01
N PRO A 138 -41.99 7.14 -24.10
CA PRO A 138 -42.92 6.95 -25.20
C PRO A 138 -42.37 7.60 -26.49
N ILE A 139 -42.20 6.84 -27.53
CA ILE A 139 -41.84 7.31 -28.86
C ILE A 139 -43.10 7.29 -29.73
N THR A 140 -43.44 8.41 -30.34
CA THR A 140 -44.64 8.54 -31.16
C THR A 140 -44.28 8.59 -32.63
N VAL A 141 -44.95 7.77 -33.44
CA VAL A 141 -44.87 7.77 -34.90
C VAL A 141 -46.18 8.25 -35.45
N ILE A 142 -46.14 9.36 -36.17
CA ILE A 142 -47.34 10.04 -36.69
C ILE A 142 -47.46 9.75 -38.20
N PHE A 143 -48.64 9.29 -38.61
CA PHE A 143 -48.99 9.05 -39.99
C PHE A 143 -49.88 10.19 -40.54
N ASP A 144 -50.01 10.25 -41.85
CA ASP A 144 -50.88 11.23 -42.52
C ASP A 144 -52.38 10.94 -42.40
N GLN A 145 -52.71 9.73 -41.92
CA GLN A 145 -54.07 9.25 -41.67
C GLN A 145 -54.09 8.13 -40.64
N ASN A 146 -55.30 7.75 -40.18
CA ASN A 146 -55.49 6.69 -39.21
C ASN A 146 -55.00 5.33 -39.76
N VAL A 147 -54.28 4.60 -38.89
CA VAL A 147 -53.75 3.27 -39.23
C VAL A 147 -54.14 2.22 -38.17
N THR A 148 -54.37 1.02 -38.61
CA THR A 148 -54.60 -0.14 -37.73
C THR A 148 -53.35 -1.01 -37.63
N VAL A 149 -53.06 -1.46 -36.41
CA VAL A 149 -51.86 -2.25 -36.09
C VAL A 149 -52.27 -3.65 -35.65
N THR A 150 -51.55 -4.67 -36.15
CA THR A 150 -51.60 -6.03 -35.59
C THR A 150 -50.23 -6.42 -35.04
N GLU A 151 -50.19 -7.30 -34.04
CA GLU A 151 -48.99 -7.72 -33.34
C GLU A 151 -48.19 -6.55 -32.74
N THR A 152 -46.88 -6.65 -32.69
CA THR A 152 -46.01 -5.68 -32.00
C THR A 152 -44.91 -5.15 -32.93
N PRO A 153 -45.23 -4.23 -33.88
CA PRO A 153 -44.21 -3.48 -34.58
C PRO A 153 -43.23 -2.81 -33.61
N ARG A 154 -42.05 -2.50 -34.09
CA ARG A 154 -41.00 -1.88 -33.28
C ARG A 154 -40.22 -0.84 -34.08
N ILE A 155 -39.58 0.08 -33.41
CA ILE A 155 -38.66 1.03 -33.99
C ILE A 155 -37.27 0.85 -33.39
N LYS A 156 -36.25 0.74 -34.22
CA LYS A 156 -34.85 0.58 -33.78
C LYS A 156 -34.23 1.93 -33.51
N LEU A 157 -33.80 2.16 -32.24
CA LEU A 157 -33.23 3.41 -31.76
C LEU A 157 -31.70 3.31 -31.74
N GLU A 158 -31.02 4.42 -32.07
CA GLU A 158 -29.58 4.58 -31.93
C GLU A 158 -29.26 4.89 -30.45
N THR A 159 -28.77 3.93 -29.73
CA THR A 159 -28.48 4.01 -28.29
C THR A 159 -27.03 3.67 -27.94
N GLY A 160 -26.12 3.80 -28.90
CA GLY A 160 -24.69 3.63 -28.73
C GLY A 160 -24.15 2.31 -29.30
N THR A 161 -23.32 1.59 -28.55
CA THR A 161 -22.67 0.36 -29.08
C THR A 161 -23.63 -0.77 -29.38
N THR A 162 -24.79 -0.77 -28.73
CA THR A 162 -25.87 -1.77 -28.95
C THR A 162 -27.19 -1.03 -29.05
N ASP A 163 -27.78 -1.04 -30.26
CA ASP A 163 -29.06 -0.39 -30.50
C ASP A 163 -30.22 -1.10 -29.82
N GLN A 164 -31.15 -0.35 -29.26
CA GLN A 164 -32.35 -0.88 -28.63
C GLN A 164 -33.59 -0.71 -29.50
N TYR A 165 -34.66 -1.38 -29.13
CA TYR A 165 -35.96 -1.28 -29.77
C TYR A 165 -36.98 -0.63 -28.86
N ALA A 166 -37.69 0.39 -29.36
CA ALA A 166 -38.97 0.79 -28.80
C ALA A 166 -40.07 -0.12 -29.38
N THR A 167 -40.89 -0.73 -28.55
CA THR A 167 -41.94 -1.68 -28.91
C THR A 167 -43.30 -1.02 -28.92
N TYR A 168 -44.14 -1.32 -29.91
CA TYR A 168 -45.50 -0.81 -30.02
C TYR A 168 -46.33 -1.11 -28.75
N THR A 169 -47.05 -0.09 -28.26
CA THR A 169 -47.89 -0.20 -27.07
C THR A 169 -49.34 0.22 -27.32
N SER A 170 -49.58 1.24 -28.16
CA SER A 170 -50.94 1.78 -28.33
C SER A 170 -51.06 2.66 -29.57
N GLY A 171 -52.30 3.06 -29.95
CA GLY A 171 -52.60 4.02 -31.01
C GLY A 171 -53.29 3.40 -32.23
N SER A 172 -53.52 2.08 -32.28
CA SER A 172 -54.25 1.44 -33.40
C SER A 172 -55.64 2.05 -33.59
N GLY A 173 -55.97 2.46 -34.81
CA GLY A 173 -57.19 3.18 -35.20
C GLY A 173 -57.03 4.70 -35.19
N ASN A 174 -55.86 5.21 -34.85
CA ASN A 174 -55.52 6.64 -34.92
C ASN A 174 -54.35 6.87 -35.91
N ASP A 175 -54.03 8.11 -36.17
CA ASP A 175 -52.88 8.56 -36.95
C ASP A 175 -51.56 8.50 -36.19
N THR A 176 -51.60 8.36 -34.86
CA THR A 176 -50.45 8.38 -33.97
C THR A 176 -50.30 7.05 -33.25
N LEU A 177 -49.16 6.39 -33.51
CA LEU A 177 -48.78 5.14 -32.83
C LEU A 177 -47.74 5.42 -31.74
N THR A 178 -47.90 4.82 -30.55
CA THR A 178 -46.97 4.95 -29.43
C THR A 178 -46.17 3.66 -29.26
N PHE A 179 -44.85 3.84 -29.11
CA PHE A 179 -43.88 2.80 -28.84
C PHE A 179 -43.21 3.10 -27.51
N SER A 180 -42.88 2.11 -26.73
CA SER A 180 -42.20 2.28 -25.42
C SER A 180 -40.75 1.80 -25.53
N TYR A 181 -39.83 2.67 -25.12
CA TYR A 181 -38.42 2.37 -24.92
C TYR A 181 -38.10 2.51 -23.43
N THR A 182 -37.38 1.53 -22.85
CA THR A 182 -36.85 1.59 -21.48
C THR A 182 -35.34 1.67 -21.56
N VAL A 183 -34.74 2.69 -20.94
CA VAL A 183 -33.28 2.86 -20.94
C VAL A 183 -32.61 1.70 -20.22
N ALA A 184 -31.74 0.99 -20.92
CA ALA A 184 -30.97 -0.11 -20.40
C ALA A 184 -29.55 0.33 -19.97
N ALA A 185 -28.88 -0.49 -19.16
CA ALA A 185 -27.49 -0.25 -18.80
C ALA A 185 -26.58 -0.29 -20.03
N GLY A 186 -25.77 0.75 -20.21
CA GLY A 186 -24.87 0.92 -21.35
C GLY A 186 -25.48 1.64 -22.55
N ASP A 187 -26.79 1.99 -22.52
CA ASP A 187 -27.38 2.84 -23.54
C ASP A 187 -26.89 4.28 -23.38
N THR A 188 -26.38 4.88 -24.46
CA THR A 188 -25.87 6.27 -24.42
C THR A 188 -26.08 6.97 -25.75
N THR A 189 -26.65 8.14 -25.71
CA THR A 189 -26.68 9.04 -26.88
C THR A 189 -26.81 10.48 -26.42
N ALA A 190 -26.16 11.38 -27.14
CA ALA A 190 -26.28 12.82 -26.90
C ALA A 190 -27.60 13.40 -27.42
N ASP A 191 -28.25 12.71 -28.34
CA ASP A 191 -29.54 13.08 -28.92
C ASP A 191 -30.19 11.83 -29.49
N LEU A 192 -31.30 11.38 -28.88
CA LEU A 192 -31.96 10.13 -29.23
C LEU A 192 -32.66 10.22 -30.58
N ASP A 193 -32.26 9.40 -31.53
CA ASP A 193 -32.95 9.21 -32.78
C ASP A 193 -33.03 7.71 -33.11
N TYR A 194 -33.65 7.36 -34.22
CA TYR A 194 -33.66 6.00 -34.74
C TYR A 194 -32.47 5.78 -35.67
N THR A 195 -32.12 4.50 -35.91
CA THR A 195 -30.88 4.12 -36.61
C THR A 195 -30.85 4.49 -38.10
N SER A 196 -32.02 4.51 -38.77
CA SER A 196 -32.13 4.75 -40.24
C SER A 196 -33.57 5.02 -40.68
N THR A 197 -33.73 5.42 -41.94
CA THR A 197 -35.04 5.61 -42.55
C THR A 197 -35.88 4.30 -42.62
N SER A 198 -35.31 3.14 -42.42
CA SER A 198 -35.97 1.82 -42.37
C SER A 198 -36.09 1.24 -40.95
N ALA A 199 -35.87 2.06 -39.91
CA ALA A 199 -35.86 1.61 -38.51
C ALA A 199 -37.21 1.15 -37.97
N LEU A 200 -38.33 1.57 -38.58
CA LEU A 200 -39.68 1.10 -38.23
C LEU A 200 -39.92 -0.26 -38.88
N GLU A 201 -39.99 -1.31 -38.06
CA GLU A 201 -40.11 -2.71 -38.48
C GLU A 201 -41.46 -3.28 -38.06
N LEU A 202 -42.10 -4.07 -38.95
CA LEU A 202 -43.37 -4.72 -38.64
C LEU A 202 -43.28 -5.84 -37.60
N ASN A 203 -42.11 -6.45 -37.44
CA ASN A 203 -41.86 -7.55 -36.48
C ASN A 203 -42.99 -8.61 -36.48
N SER A 204 -43.27 -9.17 -37.67
CA SER A 204 -44.37 -10.09 -37.99
C SER A 204 -45.78 -9.51 -37.92
N GLY A 205 -45.95 -8.24 -37.57
CA GLY A 205 -47.22 -7.55 -37.56
C GLY A 205 -47.56 -6.86 -38.86
N THR A 206 -48.60 -6.00 -38.82
CA THR A 206 -48.96 -5.13 -39.94
C THR A 206 -49.30 -3.72 -39.44
N ILE A 207 -49.03 -2.71 -40.28
CA ILE A 207 -49.57 -1.36 -40.12
C ILE A 207 -50.28 -1.04 -41.42
N LYS A 208 -51.60 -0.80 -41.34
CA LYS A 208 -52.48 -0.63 -42.51
C LYS A 208 -53.41 0.57 -42.32
N ASP A 209 -53.78 1.24 -43.41
CA ASP A 209 -54.81 2.25 -43.43
C ASP A 209 -56.23 1.64 -43.24
N ALA A 210 -57.24 2.48 -43.16
CA ALA A 210 -58.63 2.07 -42.98
C ALA A 210 -59.17 1.24 -44.15
N ALA A 211 -58.58 1.33 -45.32
CA ALA A 211 -58.93 0.54 -46.50
C ALA A 211 -58.17 -0.80 -46.59
N GLY A 212 -57.22 -1.07 -45.63
CA GLY A 212 -56.44 -2.29 -45.57
C GLY A 212 -55.12 -2.24 -46.37
N ASN A 213 -54.71 -1.09 -46.90
CA ASN A 213 -53.44 -0.96 -47.60
C ASN A 213 -52.28 -0.92 -46.57
N ALA A 214 -51.16 -1.57 -46.93
CA ALA A 214 -49.97 -1.48 -46.12
C ALA A 214 -49.40 -0.06 -46.09
N ALA A 215 -49.13 0.47 -44.92
CA ALA A 215 -48.51 1.78 -44.75
C ALA A 215 -47.06 1.78 -45.25
N THR A 216 -46.64 2.93 -45.79
CA THR A 216 -45.22 3.20 -46.09
C THR A 216 -44.52 3.57 -44.81
N LEU A 217 -43.54 2.72 -44.39
CA LEU A 217 -42.85 2.83 -43.10
C LEU A 217 -41.55 3.62 -43.19
N THR A 218 -41.26 4.24 -44.33
CA THR A 218 -40.04 5.02 -44.52
C THR A 218 -40.08 6.27 -43.62
N LEU A 219 -39.12 6.37 -42.69
CA LEU A 219 -38.95 7.50 -41.79
C LEU A 219 -38.15 8.63 -42.46
N ALA A 220 -38.19 9.82 -41.92
CA ALA A 220 -37.25 10.88 -42.27
C ALA A 220 -35.80 10.44 -42.00
N SER A 221 -34.82 10.98 -42.70
CA SER A 221 -33.42 10.70 -42.34
C SER A 221 -33.13 11.14 -40.89
N PRO A 222 -32.41 10.40 -40.10
CA PRO A 222 -32.04 10.81 -38.74
C PRO A 222 -31.46 12.24 -38.74
N GLY A 223 -31.89 13.07 -37.80
CA GLY A 223 -31.52 14.48 -37.67
C GLY A 223 -32.21 15.43 -38.68
N ALA A 224 -32.97 14.91 -39.66
CA ALA A 224 -33.72 15.74 -40.58
C ALA A 224 -35.09 16.13 -40.01
N LEU A 225 -35.68 17.21 -40.56
CA LEU A 225 -37.02 17.63 -40.15
C LEU A 225 -38.02 16.48 -40.20
N GLY A 226 -38.72 16.24 -39.09
CA GLY A 226 -39.64 15.14 -38.88
C GLY A 226 -39.01 13.89 -38.25
N SER A 227 -37.69 13.85 -38.01
CA SER A 227 -37.08 12.79 -37.22
C SER A 227 -37.28 13.04 -35.72
N LEU A 228 -37.03 12.00 -34.92
CA LEU A 228 -37.09 12.08 -33.43
C LEU A 228 -36.09 13.10 -32.91
N GLY A 229 -34.81 13.03 -33.30
CA GLY A 229 -33.76 13.93 -32.84
C GLY A 229 -33.93 15.36 -33.32
N ALA A 230 -34.61 15.60 -34.49
CA ALA A 230 -34.96 16.97 -34.89
C ALA A 230 -36.15 17.59 -34.12
N ASN A 231 -37.02 16.73 -33.59
CA ASN A 231 -38.22 17.16 -32.84
C ASN A 231 -38.04 17.22 -31.34
N LYS A 232 -37.00 16.52 -30.78
CA LYS A 232 -36.73 16.37 -29.35
C LYS A 232 -35.24 16.35 -29.06
N ALA A 233 -34.84 17.02 -27.97
CA ALA A 233 -33.48 16.96 -27.45
C ALA A 233 -33.43 15.98 -26.24
N ILE A 234 -33.44 14.68 -26.53
CA ILE A 234 -33.44 13.62 -25.52
C ILE A 234 -32.03 13.02 -25.43
N VAL A 235 -31.42 13.16 -24.26
CA VAL A 235 -30.11 12.55 -23.96
C VAL A 235 -30.34 11.24 -23.20
N ILE A 236 -29.63 10.18 -23.55
CA ILE A 236 -29.65 8.93 -22.81
C ILE A 236 -28.30 8.74 -22.12
N ASP A 237 -28.34 8.52 -20.81
CA ASP A 237 -27.18 8.18 -20.00
C ASP A 237 -27.47 6.92 -19.18
N GLY A 238 -27.16 5.80 -19.77
CA GLY A 238 -27.22 4.47 -19.15
C GLY A 238 -25.88 3.98 -18.61
N ASN A 239 -24.85 4.86 -18.55
CA ASN A 239 -23.61 4.51 -17.89
C ASN A 239 -23.80 4.54 -16.38
N VAL A 240 -23.03 3.69 -15.69
CA VAL A 240 -22.96 3.70 -14.23
C VAL A 240 -21.55 4.05 -13.79
N PRO A 241 -21.38 4.91 -12.79
CA PRO A 241 -20.07 5.15 -12.22
C PRO A 241 -19.47 3.85 -11.69
N THR A 242 -18.21 3.61 -12.01
CA THR A 242 -17.45 2.43 -11.55
C THR A 242 -16.14 2.90 -10.91
N VAL A 243 -15.68 2.20 -9.87
CA VAL A 243 -14.38 2.48 -9.24
C VAL A 243 -13.27 2.10 -10.21
N SER A 244 -12.39 3.05 -10.50
CA SER A 244 -11.21 2.86 -11.35
C SER A 244 -9.94 2.60 -10.53
N SER A 245 -9.81 3.21 -9.35
CA SER A 245 -8.67 3.00 -8.45
C SER A 245 -8.95 3.45 -7.02
N VAL A 246 -8.21 2.87 -6.08
CA VAL A 246 -8.11 3.32 -4.69
C VAL A 246 -6.66 3.68 -4.40
N SER A 247 -6.44 4.80 -3.74
CA SER A 247 -5.11 5.30 -3.39
C SER A 247 -5.18 6.12 -2.10
N SER A 248 -4.17 6.90 -1.79
CA SER A 248 -4.15 7.81 -0.65
C SER A 248 -3.42 9.10 -0.99
N THR A 249 -3.88 10.22 -0.41
CA THR A 249 -3.15 11.49 -0.43
C THR A 249 -2.09 11.57 0.67
N THR A 250 -2.15 10.67 1.65
CA THR A 250 -1.11 10.51 2.67
C THR A 250 0.16 9.98 2.02
N ALA A 251 1.32 10.48 2.42
CA ALA A 251 2.61 10.03 1.90
C ALA A 251 2.88 8.56 2.27
N ASP A 252 3.76 7.90 1.52
CA ASP A 252 4.26 6.57 1.90
C ASP A 252 5.09 6.68 3.18
N GLY A 253 4.94 5.71 4.09
CA GLY A 253 5.64 5.72 5.36
C GLY A 253 4.96 4.89 6.44
N ALA A 254 5.50 4.94 7.65
CA ALA A 254 4.95 4.30 8.82
C ALA A 254 4.21 5.33 9.70
N TYR A 255 3.07 4.95 10.22
CA TYR A 255 2.16 5.78 11.01
C TYR A 255 1.70 5.04 12.25
N ASN A 256 1.36 5.77 13.31
CA ASN A 256 0.88 5.18 14.56
C ASN A 256 -0.46 5.74 15.04
N ALA A 257 -0.90 5.32 16.21
CA ALA A 257 -2.18 5.73 16.78
C ALA A 257 -2.29 7.25 16.96
N GLY A 258 -3.41 7.80 16.47
CA GLY A 258 -3.69 9.23 16.45
C GLY A 258 -3.39 9.91 15.12
N ASP A 259 -2.61 9.29 14.25
CA ASP A 259 -2.41 9.77 12.88
C ASP A 259 -3.65 9.52 12.03
N THR A 260 -3.79 10.30 10.97
CA THR A 260 -4.91 10.17 10.02
C THR A 260 -4.39 9.85 8.63
N VAL A 261 -4.87 8.76 8.04
CA VAL A 261 -4.66 8.39 6.63
C VAL A 261 -5.87 8.84 5.81
N VAL A 262 -5.63 9.56 4.70
CA VAL A 262 -6.68 10.01 3.79
C VAL A 262 -6.72 9.09 2.57
N VAL A 263 -7.67 8.17 2.57
CA VAL A 263 -7.91 7.25 1.43
C VAL A 263 -8.70 7.98 0.35
N SER A 264 -8.34 7.78 -0.91
CA SER A 264 -9.01 8.33 -2.09
C SER A 264 -9.56 7.21 -2.97
N VAL A 265 -10.83 7.31 -3.34
CA VAL A 265 -11.49 6.42 -4.30
C VAL A 265 -11.80 7.20 -5.56
N THR A 266 -11.28 6.76 -6.69
CA THR A 266 -11.48 7.41 -7.99
C THR A 266 -12.44 6.59 -8.83
N PHE A 267 -13.45 7.26 -9.37
CA PHE A 267 -14.44 6.72 -10.29
C PHE A 267 -14.10 7.10 -11.73
N ASN A 268 -14.68 6.41 -12.70
CA ASN A 268 -14.54 6.69 -14.13
C ASN A 268 -15.25 7.99 -14.55
N GLU A 269 -16.14 8.52 -13.70
CA GLU A 269 -16.91 9.75 -13.93
C GLU A 269 -17.24 10.47 -12.62
N ASN A 270 -17.83 11.68 -12.70
CA ASN A 270 -18.22 12.46 -11.54
C ASN A 270 -19.36 11.79 -10.76
N VAL A 271 -19.22 11.73 -9.44
CA VAL A 271 -20.25 11.14 -8.57
C VAL A 271 -20.76 12.12 -7.52
N ILE A 272 -22.04 12.04 -7.23
CA ILE A 272 -22.74 12.79 -6.19
C ILE A 272 -22.99 11.88 -5.01
N VAL A 273 -22.52 12.30 -3.84
CA VAL A 273 -22.62 11.54 -2.59
C VAL A 273 -23.67 12.15 -1.67
N THR A 274 -24.49 11.31 -1.08
CA THR A 274 -25.34 11.67 0.08
C THR A 274 -25.00 10.75 1.26
N GLY A 275 -25.18 11.26 2.48
CA GLY A 275 -24.80 10.49 3.68
C GLY A 275 -23.29 10.39 3.88
N THR A 276 -22.84 9.35 4.56
CA THR A 276 -21.43 9.11 4.92
C THR A 276 -21.01 7.69 4.55
N PRO A 277 -20.77 7.39 3.27
CA PRO A 277 -20.17 6.11 2.88
C PRO A 277 -18.89 5.83 3.65
N GLN A 278 -18.51 4.57 3.76
CA GLN A 278 -17.37 4.10 4.52
C GLN A 278 -16.58 3.06 3.73
N ILE A 279 -15.29 2.91 4.09
CA ILE A 279 -14.41 1.86 3.57
C ILE A 279 -13.84 1.11 4.75
N ASP A 280 -14.03 -0.21 4.81
CA ASP A 280 -13.39 -1.06 5.80
C ASP A 280 -11.98 -1.42 5.35
N LEU A 281 -11.01 -1.19 6.25
CA LEU A 281 -9.58 -1.35 6.02
C LEU A 281 -9.06 -2.54 6.81
N GLU A 282 -8.20 -3.36 6.18
CA GLU A 282 -7.47 -4.46 6.83
C GLU A 282 -6.36 -3.87 7.71
N THR A 283 -6.54 -3.94 9.01
CA THR A 283 -5.62 -3.36 9.99
C THR A 283 -5.22 -4.35 11.09
N GLY A 284 -5.31 -5.64 10.80
CA GLY A 284 -4.87 -6.73 11.66
C GLY A 284 -6.01 -7.42 12.41
N SER A 285 -5.89 -7.62 13.71
CA SER A 285 -6.90 -8.35 14.49
C SER A 285 -8.22 -7.59 14.70
N THR A 286 -8.22 -6.31 14.44
CA THR A 286 -9.38 -5.41 14.51
C THR A 286 -9.31 -4.51 13.28
N ASP A 287 -10.35 -4.55 12.45
CA ASP A 287 -10.41 -3.77 11.24
C ASP A 287 -10.73 -2.30 11.51
N GLY A 288 -10.13 -1.43 10.71
CA GLY A 288 -10.36 0.01 10.74
C GLY A 288 -11.42 0.42 9.71
N THR A 289 -12.08 1.55 9.94
CA THR A 289 -13.05 2.12 8.99
C THR A 289 -12.65 3.54 8.63
N ALA A 290 -12.53 3.83 7.33
CA ALA A 290 -12.37 5.17 6.78
C ALA A 290 -13.74 5.76 6.45
N SER A 291 -14.04 6.96 6.93
CA SER A 291 -15.33 7.64 6.72
C SER A 291 -15.22 8.73 5.67
N TYR A 292 -16.22 8.83 4.79
CA TYR A 292 -16.31 9.85 3.75
C TYR A 292 -16.23 11.27 4.32
N VAL A 293 -15.44 12.12 3.65
CA VAL A 293 -15.23 13.51 4.06
C VAL A 293 -15.62 14.50 2.96
N SER A 294 -15.19 14.24 1.71
CA SER A 294 -15.37 15.20 0.63
C SER A 294 -15.19 14.57 -0.77
N GLY A 295 -15.46 15.35 -1.82
CA GLY A 295 -15.28 14.95 -3.21
C GLY A 295 -16.58 14.78 -4.00
N SER A 296 -17.75 14.98 -3.39
CA SER A 296 -19.04 14.96 -4.12
C SER A 296 -19.04 15.97 -5.25
N GLY A 297 -19.50 15.57 -6.44
CA GLY A 297 -19.48 16.35 -7.67
C GLY A 297 -18.16 16.21 -8.46
N SER A 298 -17.24 15.35 -8.05
CA SER A 298 -15.99 15.05 -8.75
C SER A 298 -15.82 13.55 -8.98
N THR A 299 -14.76 13.18 -9.70
CA THR A 299 -14.40 11.76 -9.91
C THR A 299 -13.75 11.13 -8.69
N THR A 300 -13.29 11.90 -7.68
CA THR A 300 -12.50 11.36 -6.56
C THR A 300 -13.16 11.71 -5.23
N LEU A 301 -13.44 10.68 -4.44
CA LEU A 301 -13.97 10.77 -3.09
C LEU A 301 -12.85 10.57 -2.07
N LEU A 302 -12.85 11.36 -0.99
CA LEU A 302 -11.87 11.30 0.09
C LEU A 302 -12.51 10.75 1.37
N PHE A 303 -11.77 9.84 2.04
CA PHE A 303 -12.18 9.18 3.26
C PHE A 303 -11.08 9.31 4.31
N ASN A 304 -11.42 9.72 5.53
CA ASN A 304 -10.48 9.82 6.64
C ASN A 304 -10.52 8.53 7.47
N TYR A 305 -9.36 7.94 7.67
CA TYR A 305 -9.10 6.86 8.59
C TYR A 305 -8.24 7.36 9.75
N LEU A 306 -8.78 7.37 10.97
CA LEU A 306 -8.05 7.65 12.20
C LEU A 306 -7.49 6.35 12.77
N ILE A 307 -6.17 6.26 12.91
CA ILE A 307 -5.49 5.06 13.39
C ILE A 307 -5.77 4.86 14.88
N ALA A 308 -6.30 3.69 15.26
CA ALA A 308 -6.48 3.29 16.64
C ALA A 308 -5.28 2.47 17.16
N ALA A 309 -5.09 2.45 18.48
CA ALA A 309 -3.94 1.79 19.11
C ALA A 309 -3.87 0.25 18.92
N SER A 310 -5.00 -0.37 18.53
CA SER A 310 -5.06 -1.82 18.23
C SER A 310 -4.74 -2.17 16.78
N HIS A 311 -4.57 -1.17 15.90
CA HIS A 311 -4.38 -1.38 14.48
C HIS A 311 -2.90 -1.58 14.15
N ASN A 312 -2.58 -2.60 13.36
CA ASN A 312 -1.23 -2.86 12.86
C ASN A 312 -1.32 -3.56 11.50
N THR A 313 -0.62 -3.04 10.50
CA THR A 313 -0.47 -3.68 9.20
C THR A 313 0.84 -3.25 8.55
N SER A 314 1.51 -4.17 7.88
CA SER A 314 2.73 -3.86 7.14
C SER A 314 2.48 -3.14 5.82
N ASP A 315 1.25 -3.21 5.31
CA ASP A 315 0.82 -2.54 4.09
C ASP A 315 -0.70 -2.36 4.15
N LEU A 316 -1.15 -1.11 4.17
CA LEU A 316 -2.57 -0.78 4.35
C LEU A 316 -3.34 -0.98 3.05
N ASP A 317 -4.31 -1.89 3.08
CA ASP A 317 -5.29 -2.05 2.02
C ASP A 317 -6.71 -2.12 2.63
N TYR A 318 -7.73 -2.16 1.80
CA TYR A 318 -9.09 -2.39 2.25
C TYR A 318 -9.36 -3.90 2.43
N LEU A 319 -10.38 -4.24 3.20
CA LEU A 319 -10.67 -5.60 3.63
C LEU A 319 -11.02 -6.54 2.46
N SER A 320 -11.73 -6.04 1.45
CA SER A 320 -12.17 -6.82 0.28
C SER A 320 -12.65 -5.93 -0.86
N THR A 321 -12.96 -6.50 -2.01
CA THR A 321 -13.56 -5.79 -3.15
C THR A 321 -14.94 -5.20 -2.85
N SER A 322 -15.60 -5.60 -1.76
CA SER A 322 -16.89 -5.07 -1.28
C SER A 322 -16.77 -4.15 -0.08
N ALA A 323 -15.56 -3.73 0.29
CA ALA A 323 -15.30 -2.93 1.49
C ALA A 323 -15.85 -1.49 1.42
N LEU A 324 -16.17 -0.96 0.23
CA LEU A 324 -16.83 0.33 0.09
C LEU A 324 -18.33 0.18 0.30
N GLU A 325 -18.84 0.73 1.39
CA GLU A 325 -20.23 0.62 1.79
C GLU A 325 -20.93 1.98 1.85
N LEU A 326 -22.21 2.02 1.47
CA LEU A 326 -23.01 3.25 1.46
C LEU A 326 -23.34 3.78 2.85
N ASN A 327 -23.37 2.94 3.87
CA ASN A 327 -23.75 3.30 5.24
C ASN A 327 -25.01 4.19 5.27
N SER A 328 -26.10 3.72 4.63
CA SER A 328 -27.38 4.43 4.44
C SER A 328 -27.31 5.69 3.54
N GLY A 329 -26.18 5.97 2.91
CA GLY A 329 -26.00 7.03 1.91
C GLY A 329 -26.26 6.56 0.49
N THR A 330 -25.86 7.38 -0.48
CA THR A 330 -25.86 7.04 -1.91
C THR A 330 -24.61 7.57 -2.60
N VAL A 331 -24.18 6.86 -3.65
CA VAL A 331 -23.18 7.34 -4.61
C VAL A 331 -23.78 7.15 -6.01
N LYS A 332 -23.98 8.25 -6.73
CA LYS A 332 -24.68 8.28 -8.04
C LYS A 332 -24.01 9.27 -8.97
N ASP A 333 -24.22 9.11 -10.28
CA ASP A 333 -23.91 10.15 -11.24
C ASP A 333 -24.88 11.36 -11.15
N ALA A 334 -24.73 12.32 -12.07
CA ALA A 334 -25.54 13.54 -12.09
C ALA A 334 -27.00 13.29 -12.48
N VAL A 335 -27.29 12.22 -13.23
CA VAL A 335 -28.64 11.85 -13.67
C VAL A 335 -29.32 10.87 -12.71
N GLY A 336 -28.58 10.31 -11.77
CA GLY A 336 -29.09 9.47 -10.69
C GLY A 336 -28.92 7.96 -10.90
N ASN A 337 -28.04 7.49 -11.83
CA ASN A 337 -27.63 6.08 -11.87
C ASN A 337 -26.78 5.75 -10.65
N ASN A 338 -27.04 4.61 -10.03
CA ASN A 338 -26.26 4.17 -8.87
C ASN A 338 -24.87 3.70 -9.29
N ALA A 339 -23.83 4.10 -8.54
CA ALA A 339 -22.48 3.62 -8.76
C ALA A 339 -22.33 2.13 -8.43
N THR A 340 -21.50 1.44 -9.19
CA THR A 340 -20.96 0.13 -8.83
C THR A 340 -19.78 0.34 -7.88
N LEU A 341 -19.89 -0.16 -6.66
CA LEU A 341 -18.94 0.08 -5.56
C LEU A 341 -17.83 -0.99 -5.47
N THR A 342 -17.77 -1.91 -6.43
CA THR A 342 -16.75 -2.96 -6.44
C THR A 342 -15.37 -2.35 -6.60
N LEU A 343 -14.52 -2.52 -5.59
CA LEU A 343 -13.12 -2.10 -5.58
C LEU A 343 -12.24 -3.07 -6.38
N PRO A 344 -11.06 -2.67 -6.85
CA PRO A 344 -10.05 -3.60 -7.37
C PRO A 344 -9.75 -4.71 -6.36
N ALA A 345 -9.23 -5.85 -6.79
CA ALA A 345 -8.82 -6.89 -5.85
C ALA A 345 -7.66 -6.38 -4.98
N THR A 346 -7.66 -6.74 -3.69
CA THR A 346 -6.60 -6.33 -2.74
C THR A 346 -5.23 -6.77 -3.24
N GLY A 347 -4.25 -5.87 -3.16
CA GLY A 347 -2.88 -6.09 -3.66
C GLY A 347 -2.74 -6.18 -5.18
N ALA A 348 -3.84 -6.05 -5.94
CA ALA A 348 -3.79 -5.99 -7.40
C ALA A 348 -3.64 -4.54 -7.88
N ALA A 349 -3.29 -4.38 -9.16
CA ALA A 349 -3.17 -3.07 -9.79
C ALA A 349 -4.38 -2.17 -9.49
N ASN A 350 -4.11 -0.93 -9.11
CA ASN A 350 -5.08 0.09 -8.69
C ASN A 350 -5.74 -0.15 -7.31
N SER A 351 -5.33 -1.14 -6.51
CA SER A 351 -5.71 -1.22 -5.09
C SER A 351 -4.97 -0.17 -4.25
N LEU A 352 -5.38 0.03 -3.01
CA LEU A 352 -4.69 0.95 -2.10
C LEU A 352 -3.26 0.47 -1.82
N GLY A 353 -3.07 -0.83 -1.49
CA GLY A 353 -1.75 -1.40 -1.20
C GLY A 353 -0.82 -1.48 -2.41
N ASP A 354 -1.35 -1.59 -3.66
CA ASP A 354 -0.52 -1.48 -4.87
C ASP A 354 -0.07 -0.03 -5.14
N ASN A 355 -0.94 0.93 -4.87
CA ASN A 355 -0.69 2.35 -5.16
C ASN A 355 0.10 3.08 -4.07
N LYS A 356 0.15 2.54 -2.83
CA LYS A 356 0.70 3.20 -1.66
C LYS A 356 1.38 2.21 -0.73
N ALA A 357 2.53 2.58 -0.21
CA ALA A 357 3.23 1.85 0.83
C ALA A 357 3.00 2.52 2.20
N ILE A 358 1.82 2.31 2.77
CA ILE A 358 1.41 2.86 4.08
C ILE A 358 1.42 1.72 5.09
N MET A 359 2.26 1.85 6.09
CA MET A 359 2.38 0.90 7.21
C MET A 359 1.70 1.49 8.45
N ILE A 360 0.98 0.68 9.20
CA ILE A 360 0.45 1.04 10.52
C ILE A 360 1.22 0.24 11.55
N ASP A 361 1.89 0.95 12.45
CA ASP A 361 2.71 0.34 13.50
C ASP A 361 2.44 1.00 14.85
N ASN A 362 1.84 0.26 15.75
CA ASN A 362 1.62 0.65 17.15
C ASN A 362 2.45 -0.18 18.14
N VAL A 363 3.42 -0.94 17.63
CA VAL A 363 4.34 -1.74 18.45
C VAL A 363 5.53 -0.86 18.83
N VAL A 364 5.79 -0.74 20.12
CA VAL A 364 6.96 0.03 20.60
C VAL A 364 8.23 -0.79 20.39
N PRO A 365 9.36 -0.15 20.05
CA PRO A 365 10.66 -0.83 19.99
C PRO A 365 11.08 -1.45 21.33
N VAL A 366 11.91 -2.48 21.26
CA VAL A 366 12.47 -3.14 22.45
C VAL A 366 13.99 -2.95 22.50
N ILE A 367 14.51 -2.44 23.61
CA ILE A 367 15.95 -2.45 23.92
C ILE A 367 16.23 -3.74 24.68
N SER A 368 17.16 -4.56 24.22
CA SER A 368 17.48 -5.87 24.78
C SER A 368 18.60 -5.83 25.81
N PHE A 369 19.58 -4.95 25.65
CA PHE A 369 20.63 -4.69 26.63
C PHE A 369 21.23 -3.29 26.46
N VAL A 370 21.87 -2.81 27.53
CA VAL A 370 22.78 -1.64 27.56
C VAL A 370 24.02 -2.09 28.32
N ALA A 371 25.21 -1.87 27.76
CA ALA A 371 26.49 -2.23 28.35
C ALA A 371 27.41 -1.00 28.43
N GLU A 372 28.13 -0.90 29.52
CA GLU A 372 29.10 0.16 29.75
C GLU A 372 30.54 -0.36 29.63
N GLY A 373 31.42 0.48 29.09
CA GLY A 373 32.88 0.26 29.03
C GLY A 373 33.39 -0.36 27.72
N GLY A 374 32.50 -0.94 26.88
CA GLY A 374 32.83 -1.52 25.56
C GLY A 374 31.96 -0.97 24.42
N THR A 375 32.48 -1.02 23.19
CA THR A 375 31.71 -0.68 21.96
C THR A 375 31.17 -1.90 21.24
N ASP A 376 31.48 -3.08 21.74
CA ASP A 376 31.25 -4.39 21.12
C ASP A 376 30.25 -5.28 21.90
N GLY A 377 29.52 -4.68 22.85
CA GLY A 377 28.56 -5.38 23.70
C GLY A 377 29.17 -6.03 24.94
N VAL A 378 30.47 -5.82 25.19
CA VAL A 378 31.12 -6.26 26.43
C VAL A 378 30.80 -5.26 27.54
N ASP A 379 30.26 -5.75 28.63
CA ASP A 379 29.91 -4.99 29.81
C ASP A 379 31.02 -5.15 30.85
N ILE A 380 31.49 -4.05 31.44
CA ILE A 380 32.52 -4.06 32.47
C ILE A 380 32.11 -3.20 33.66
N ASP A 381 32.39 -3.72 34.86
CA ASP A 381 32.01 -3.07 36.11
C ASP A 381 32.90 -1.88 36.51
N TYR A 382 34.17 -1.83 36.02
CA TYR A 382 35.17 -0.84 36.39
C TYR A 382 36.02 -0.37 35.23
N GLN A 383 36.42 0.90 35.22
CA GLN A 383 37.43 1.44 34.29
C GLN A 383 38.34 2.46 34.93
N SER A 384 39.58 2.62 34.40
CA SER A 384 40.57 3.58 34.86
C SER A 384 40.55 4.95 34.15
N SER A 385 39.61 5.18 33.21
CA SER A 385 39.49 6.46 32.51
C SER A 385 38.42 7.35 33.14
N ALA A 386 38.81 8.54 33.54
CA ALA A 386 37.89 9.58 34.01
C ALA A 386 37.37 10.51 32.88
N THR A 387 37.90 10.39 31.66
CA THR A 387 37.61 11.34 30.57
C THR A 387 36.91 10.70 29.37
N THR A 388 36.83 9.39 29.31
CA THR A 388 36.20 8.62 28.26
C THR A 388 35.27 7.55 28.84
N LEU A 389 34.19 7.24 28.14
CA LEU A 389 33.31 6.09 28.42
C LEU A 389 32.73 5.57 27.12
N ALA A 390 32.86 4.28 26.88
CA ALA A 390 32.14 3.61 25.77
C ALA A 390 30.82 3.04 26.29
N ILE A 391 29.80 3.12 25.48
CA ILE A 391 28.47 2.58 25.75
C ILE A 391 28.03 1.82 24.50
N SER A 392 27.45 0.64 24.66
CA SER A 392 26.85 -0.13 23.57
C SER A 392 25.47 -0.65 23.99
N TRP A 393 24.62 -0.89 23.00
CA TRP A 393 23.27 -1.39 23.23
C TRP A 393 22.78 -2.20 22.03
N SER A 394 21.69 -2.91 22.22
CA SER A 394 20.95 -3.57 21.14
C SER A 394 19.47 -3.35 21.32
N GLY A 395 18.79 -3.12 20.22
CA GLY A 395 17.35 -3.00 20.20
C GLY A 395 16.79 -3.42 18.86
N SER A 396 15.50 -3.73 18.82
CA SER A 396 14.80 -4.14 17.62
C SER A 396 13.37 -3.60 17.60
N ASP A 397 12.88 -3.39 16.41
CA ASP A 397 11.48 -3.23 16.09
C ASP A 397 11.19 -4.09 14.86
N LEU A 398 10.13 -4.92 14.93
CA LEU A 398 9.84 -5.93 13.91
C LEU A 398 8.88 -5.45 12.83
N VAL A 399 8.23 -4.31 13.02
CA VAL A 399 7.20 -3.80 12.11
C VAL A 399 7.77 -2.68 11.25
N SER A 400 7.96 -1.49 11.79
CA SER A 400 8.50 -0.35 11.02
C SER A 400 10.02 -0.24 11.07
N GLY A 401 10.66 -0.86 12.04
CA GLY A 401 12.09 -0.80 12.29
C GLY A 401 12.53 0.48 12.99
N ILE A 402 13.74 0.42 13.59
CA ILE A 402 14.29 1.55 14.36
C ILE A 402 14.57 2.75 13.44
N SER A 403 14.13 3.92 13.88
CA SER A 403 14.45 5.22 13.30
C SER A 403 15.68 5.85 13.96
N LYS A 404 15.75 5.79 15.30
CA LYS A 404 16.87 6.34 16.07
C LYS A 404 16.96 5.71 17.45
N TYR A 405 18.17 5.75 18.00
CA TYR A 405 18.44 5.59 19.43
C TYR A 405 18.77 6.94 20.06
N GLU A 406 18.45 7.08 21.34
CA GLU A 406 18.88 8.17 22.17
C GLU A 406 19.47 7.58 23.46
N TYR A 407 20.62 8.13 23.89
CA TYR A 407 21.29 7.71 25.12
C TYR A 407 21.46 8.90 26.08
N ALA A 408 21.59 8.59 27.37
CA ALA A 408 21.89 9.54 28.44
C ALA A 408 22.86 8.89 29.42
N LEU A 409 23.55 9.69 30.22
CA LEU A 409 24.48 9.24 31.24
C LEU A 409 24.21 9.99 32.56
N GLY A 410 24.11 9.27 33.67
CA GLY A 410 23.87 9.81 34.99
C GLY A 410 24.63 9.08 36.09
N THR A 411 24.51 9.56 37.31
CA THR A 411 25.07 8.96 38.55
C THR A 411 24.04 8.10 39.28
N THR A 412 22.83 8.06 38.77
CA THR A 412 21.73 7.20 39.22
C THR A 412 21.11 6.46 38.04
N SER A 413 20.51 5.30 38.26
CA SER A 413 19.81 4.57 37.22
C SER A 413 18.71 5.46 36.61
N GLY A 414 18.73 5.64 35.27
CA GLY A 414 17.84 6.57 34.56
C GLY A 414 18.23 8.03 34.61
N GLY A 415 19.30 8.38 35.34
CA GLY A 415 19.79 9.75 35.50
C GLY A 415 20.37 10.34 34.21
N THR A 416 20.41 11.67 34.14
CA THR A 416 20.88 12.43 32.98
C THR A 416 21.83 13.58 33.37
N GLU A 417 22.40 13.52 34.58
CA GLU A 417 23.18 14.63 35.20
C GLU A 417 24.51 14.85 34.49
N VAL A 418 25.07 13.82 33.88
CA VAL A 418 26.36 13.88 33.17
C VAL A 418 26.18 14.21 31.69
N LYS A 419 25.23 13.52 31.03
CA LYS A 419 24.79 13.78 29.66
C LYS A 419 23.28 13.65 29.59
N THR A 420 22.59 14.71 29.13
CA THR A 420 21.18 14.65 28.76
C THR A 420 21.00 13.81 27.49
N TRP A 421 19.76 13.46 27.16
CA TRP A 421 19.44 12.66 25.98
C TRP A 421 20.09 13.19 24.71
N ILE A 422 20.89 12.35 24.03
CA ILE A 422 21.59 12.63 22.78
C ILE A 422 21.20 11.56 21.76
N SER A 423 20.90 11.99 20.53
CA SER A 423 20.63 11.04 19.44
C SER A 423 21.91 10.36 18.95
N ALA A 424 21.85 9.06 18.82
CA ALA A 424 22.88 8.22 18.21
C ALA A 424 22.48 7.77 16.79
N THR A 425 21.44 8.38 16.19
CA THR A 425 20.88 7.89 14.93
C THR A 425 20.52 6.40 15.02
N THR A 426 20.99 5.57 14.12
CA THR A 426 20.82 4.11 14.16
C THR A 426 22.04 3.35 14.70
N ASP A 427 23.06 4.09 15.18
CA ASP A 427 24.25 3.48 15.76
C ASP A 427 23.89 2.76 17.06
N THR A 428 24.54 1.64 17.31
CA THR A 428 24.34 0.77 18.48
C THR A 428 25.45 0.90 19.51
N SER A 429 26.34 1.86 19.35
CA SER A 429 27.40 2.18 20.31
C SER A 429 27.86 3.63 20.18
N VAL A 430 28.48 4.13 21.22
CA VAL A 430 29.11 5.45 21.26
C VAL A 430 30.35 5.44 22.15
N SER A 431 31.40 6.15 21.75
CA SER A 431 32.55 6.44 22.59
C SER A 431 32.50 7.92 23.00
N LEU A 432 32.17 8.16 24.24
CA LEU A 432 32.13 9.50 24.85
C LEU A 432 33.53 9.94 25.20
N SER A 433 33.85 11.22 25.00
CA SER A 433 35.12 11.83 25.35
C SER A 433 34.91 13.20 25.99
N GLY A 434 35.95 13.73 26.62
CA GLY A 434 35.87 15.02 27.32
C GLY A 434 34.95 15.00 28.52
N LEU A 435 34.75 13.85 29.14
CA LEU A 435 34.02 13.70 30.38
C LEU A 435 34.88 14.18 31.57
N SER A 436 34.25 14.40 32.74
CA SER A 436 34.91 14.68 34.03
C SER A 436 34.25 13.75 35.05
N LEU A 437 34.64 12.48 35.02
CA LEU A 437 34.08 11.44 35.87
C LEU A 437 34.87 11.40 37.22
N SER A 438 34.16 11.22 38.30
CA SER A 438 34.74 11.19 39.65
C SER A 438 35.16 9.77 40.01
N ASP A 439 36.29 9.69 40.72
CA ASP A 439 36.79 8.45 41.29
C ASP A 439 35.79 7.81 42.27
N ALA A 440 35.77 6.50 42.36
CA ALA A 440 34.89 5.69 43.20
C ALA A 440 33.38 5.98 42.97
N THR A 441 33.02 6.54 41.79
CA THR A 441 31.63 6.91 41.47
C THR A 441 31.11 5.98 40.39
N LYS A 442 29.90 5.42 40.59
CA LYS A 442 29.22 4.58 39.62
C LYS A 442 28.37 5.43 38.66
N TYR A 443 28.50 5.19 37.35
CA TYR A 443 27.79 5.86 36.28
C TYR A 443 26.92 4.87 35.53
N TYR A 444 25.72 5.30 35.11
CA TYR A 444 24.72 4.50 34.46
C TYR A 444 24.39 5.09 33.08
N ALA A 445 24.49 4.28 32.07
CA ALA A 445 24.01 4.60 30.72
C ALA A 445 22.55 4.20 30.58
N SER A 446 21.73 5.08 30.01
CA SER A 446 20.32 4.83 29.72
C SER A 446 20.08 5.00 28.24
N VAL A 447 19.30 4.11 27.64
CA VAL A 447 18.99 4.10 26.21
C VAL A 447 17.48 3.94 26.00
N LYS A 448 16.96 4.64 25.00
CA LYS A 448 15.64 4.45 24.42
C LYS A 448 15.72 4.44 22.90
N ALA A 449 14.78 3.79 22.23
CA ALA A 449 14.66 3.76 20.80
C ALA A 449 13.36 4.41 20.34
N THR A 450 13.37 5.00 19.15
CA THR A 450 12.17 5.44 18.43
C THR A 450 12.15 4.69 17.10
N ASP A 451 10.99 4.12 16.71
CA ASP A 451 10.79 3.47 15.43
C ASP A 451 10.45 4.48 14.33
N LYS A 452 10.18 4.00 13.10
CA LYS A 452 9.84 4.86 11.97
C LYS A 452 8.40 5.37 12.01
N ALA A 453 7.51 4.73 12.78
CA ALA A 453 6.16 5.21 13.02
C ALA A 453 6.09 6.27 14.15
N GLY A 454 7.17 6.42 14.92
CA GLY A 454 7.27 7.41 16.00
C GLY A 454 7.00 6.83 17.39
N ASN A 455 6.78 5.50 17.55
CA ASN A 455 6.63 4.90 18.85
C ASN A 455 7.97 4.88 19.59
N VAL A 456 7.94 5.11 20.91
CA VAL A 456 9.15 5.20 21.74
C VAL A 456 9.17 4.04 22.73
N SER A 457 10.32 3.35 22.83
CA SER A 457 10.53 2.26 23.79
C SER A 457 10.49 2.74 25.24
N ALA A 458 10.35 1.80 26.16
CA ALA A 458 10.77 2.02 27.54
C ALA A 458 12.26 2.37 27.58
N VAL A 459 12.66 3.18 28.57
CA VAL A 459 14.07 3.43 28.86
C VAL A 459 14.67 2.21 29.53
N ILE A 460 15.77 1.69 28.99
CA ILE A 460 16.57 0.63 29.61
C ILE A 460 17.88 1.26 30.06
N THR A 461 18.30 0.90 31.27
CA THR A 461 19.55 1.38 31.91
C THR A 461 20.44 0.17 32.15
N GLY A 462 21.72 0.32 31.86
CA GLY A 462 22.75 -0.65 32.25
C GLY A 462 22.90 -0.80 33.76
N ASP A 463 23.66 -1.77 34.21
CA ASP A 463 23.91 -2.00 35.63
C ASP A 463 25.00 -1.04 36.20
N GLY A 464 25.67 -0.34 35.28
CA GLY A 464 26.54 0.81 35.56
C GLY A 464 28.01 0.43 35.77
N ILE A 465 28.90 1.37 35.48
CA ILE A 465 30.34 1.26 35.55
C ILE A 465 30.91 2.17 36.62
N THR A 466 31.83 1.66 37.46
CA THR A 466 32.51 2.43 38.48
C THR A 466 33.88 2.95 37.99
N ILE A 467 34.15 4.19 38.17
CA ILE A 467 35.43 4.78 37.83
C ILE A 467 36.42 4.53 38.95
N ASP A 468 37.59 3.98 38.62
CA ASP A 468 38.67 3.74 39.53
C ASP A 468 40.00 4.25 38.94
N ILE A 469 40.41 5.42 39.38
CA ILE A 469 41.67 6.08 38.96
C ILE A 469 42.71 6.10 40.09
N THR A 470 42.37 5.51 41.24
CA THR A 470 43.22 5.50 42.41
C THR A 470 43.97 4.18 42.51
N ALA A 471 45.31 4.24 42.56
CA ALA A 471 46.14 3.07 42.73
C ALA A 471 46.00 2.46 44.14
N PRO A 472 46.20 1.12 44.28
CA PRO A 472 46.19 0.48 45.58
C PRO A 472 47.15 1.13 46.58
N THR A 473 46.69 1.31 47.81
CA THR A 473 47.55 1.75 48.93
C THR A 473 48.56 0.68 49.31
N VAL A 474 49.81 1.10 49.59
CA VAL A 474 50.87 0.17 49.97
C VAL A 474 50.65 -0.39 51.36
N GLY A 475 51.02 -1.66 51.51
CA GLY A 475 51.04 -2.37 52.78
C GLY A 475 52.42 -2.37 53.44
N THR A 476 52.75 -3.47 54.09
CA THR A 476 54.08 -3.74 54.66
C THR A 476 54.66 -4.98 54.01
N VAL A 477 55.98 -5.02 53.86
CA VAL A 477 56.72 -6.18 53.32
C VAL A 477 57.83 -6.57 54.27
N SER A 478 58.07 -7.88 54.45
CA SER A 478 59.17 -8.43 55.22
C SER A 478 59.87 -9.54 54.47
N ASP A 479 61.19 -9.67 54.68
CA ASP A 479 62.01 -10.74 54.14
C ASP A 479 62.19 -11.87 55.15
N GLY A 480 61.48 -12.92 54.94
CA GLY A 480 61.47 -14.08 55.82
C GLY A 480 60.10 -14.80 55.86
N MET A 481 60.08 -16.07 56.27
CA MET A 481 58.90 -16.90 56.27
C MET A 481 57.98 -16.60 57.50
N ASP A 482 58.53 -16.32 58.64
CA ASP A 482 57.83 -16.14 59.91
C ASP A 482 58.02 -14.72 60.46
N GLY A 483 58.39 -13.77 59.64
CA GLY A 483 58.71 -12.38 60.00
C GLY A 483 59.99 -11.90 59.32
N ASP A 484 60.36 -10.69 59.69
CA ASP A 484 61.53 -10.00 59.16
C ASP A 484 62.82 -10.61 59.61
N ILE A 485 63.78 -10.84 58.72
CA ILE A 485 65.09 -11.43 59.06
C ILE A 485 66.24 -10.56 58.53
N SER A 486 67.34 -10.48 59.28
CA SER A 486 68.52 -9.69 58.87
C SER A 486 69.53 -10.52 58.06
N PHE A 487 69.54 -11.83 58.21
CA PHE A 487 70.52 -12.72 57.55
C PHE A 487 69.89 -13.99 57.04
N THR A 488 70.41 -14.53 55.92
CA THR A 488 70.05 -15.83 55.37
C THR A 488 71.32 -16.65 55.14
N ALA A 489 71.23 -17.93 55.48
CA ALA A 489 72.30 -18.92 55.15
C ALA A 489 72.09 -19.59 53.79
N SER A 490 71.02 -19.29 53.07
CA SER A 490 70.78 -19.83 51.74
C SER A 490 71.56 -19.07 50.67
N SER A 491 72.24 -19.80 49.82
CA SER A 491 72.92 -19.24 48.65
C SER A 491 72.00 -19.14 47.42
N THR A 492 70.76 -19.68 47.48
CA THR A 492 69.88 -19.82 46.30
C THR A 492 68.42 -19.46 46.52
N THR A 493 68.02 -19.18 47.77
CA THR A 493 66.61 -18.96 48.10
C THR A 493 66.42 -17.74 49.01
N LEU A 494 65.42 -16.91 48.65
CA LEU A 494 64.90 -15.87 49.48
C LEU A 494 63.40 -16.03 49.68
N TYR A 495 62.92 -15.54 50.82
CA TYR A 495 61.52 -15.54 51.19
C TYR A 495 61.07 -14.10 51.38
N ALA A 496 59.84 -13.82 51.03
CA ALA A 496 59.21 -12.54 51.41
C ALA A 496 57.73 -12.77 51.65
N GLN A 497 57.17 -11.92 52.48
CA GLN A 497 55.72 -11.83 52.71
C GLN A 497 55.29 -10.38 52.84
N TRP A 498 54.04 -10.14 52.48
CA TRP A 498 53.46 -8.78 52.55
C TRP A 498 52.02 -8.83 53.01
N THR A 499 51.54 -7.73 53.54
CA THR A 499 50.18 -7.58 54.04
C THR A 499 49.76 -6.13 54.06
N GLY A 500 48.45 -5.87 54.12
CA GLY A 500 47.91 -4.51 54.33
C GLY A 500 47.78 -3.67 53.07
N PHE A 501 48.13 -4.16 51.89
CA PHE A 501 47.75 -3.50 50.64
C PHE A 501 46.23 -3.47 50.52
N LYS A 502 45.65 -2.35 50.05
CA LYS A 502 44.20 -2.18 49.92
C LYS A 502 43.88 -1.37 48.69
N ASP A 503 42.90 -1.84 47.94
CA ASP A 503 42.15 -1.08 46.99
C ASP A 503 40.66 -1.24 47.31
N PRO A 504 39.94 -0.14 47.72
CA PRO A 504 38.54 -0.23 48.14
C PRO A 504 37.58 -0.16 46.96
N THR A 505 38.01 0.22 45.73
CA THR A 505 37.15 0.47 44.59
C THR A 505 37.07 -0.74 43.69
N SER A 506 38.13 -1.10 43.00
CA SER A 506 38.11 -2.26 42.06
C SER A 506 38.77 -3.52 42.61
N GLY A 507 39.51 -3.38 43.74
CA GLY A 507 40.20 -4.45 44.39
C GLY A 507 41.54 -4.81 43.75
N ILE A 508 42.40 -5.50 44.53
CA ILE A 508 43.70 -5.92 44.05
C ILE A 508 43.54 -7.24 43.26
N THR A 509 44.22 -7.35 42.12
CA THR A 509 44.20 -8.54 41.27
C THR A 509 45.57 -9.19 41.09
N ASP A 510 46.65 -8.48 41.37
CA ASP A 510 48.00 -9.02 41.21
C ASP A 510 48.97 -8.29 42.16
N TYR A 511 49.91 -9.05 42.70
CA TYR A 511 51.13 -8.56 43.31
C TYR A 511 52.31 -8.87 42.40
N GLU A 512 53.15 -7.87 42.19
CA GLU A 512 54.42 -8.10 41.50
C GLU A 512 55.56 -7.88 42.50
N TYR A 513 56.56 -8.73 42.47
CA TYR A 513 57.80 -8.60 43.29
C TYR A 513 59.02 -8.55 42.39
N ALA A 514 60.08 -7.91 42.91
CA ALA A 514 61.41 -7.90 42.32
C ALA A 514 62.48 -8.02 43.41
N ILE A 515 63.68 -8.47 43.09
CA ILE A 515 64.80 -8.61 44.00
C ILE A 515 66.01 -7.88 43.41
N GLY A 516 66.64 -7.02 44.25
CA GLY A 516 67.84 -6.34 43.84
C GLY A 516 68.86 -6.20 44.95
N THR A 517 70.08 -5.78 44.59
CA THR A 517 71.17 -5.51 45.54
C THR A 517 71.11 -4.12 46.16
N ASN A 518 70.11 -3.31 45.74
CA ASN A 518 69.74 -2.00 46.29
C ASN A 518 68.25 -1.93 46.54
N SER A 519 67.79 -1.08 47.45
CA SER A 519 66.37 -0.87 47.70
C SER A 519 65.69 -0.39 46.42
N GLY A 520 64.60 -1.07 46.01
CA GLY A 520 63.89 -0.85 44.74
C GLY A 520 64.56 -1.47 43.51
N GLY A 521 65.71 -2.12 43.69
CA GLY A 521 66.46 -2.79 42.61
C GLY A 521 65.76 -4.02 42.10
N LYS A 522 66.16 -4.43 40.88
CA LYS A 522 65.63 -5.65 40.21
C LYS A 522 66.72 -6.41 39.46
N ASP A 523 67.94 -6.17 39.81
CA ASP A 523 69.15 -6.70 39.15
C ASP A 523 69.39 -8.20 39.49
N THR A 524 68.76 -8.72 40.53
CA THR A 524 68.79 -10.15 40.91
C THR A 524 67.60 -10.90 40.35
N LYS A 525 66.40 -10.33 40.40
CA LYS A 525 65.14 -10.86 39.83
C LYS A 525 64.29 -9.68 39.36
N ASP A 526 63.96 -9.65 38.09
CA ASP A 526 63.09 -8.62 37.55
C ASP A 526 61.64 -8.86 38.01
N TRP A 527 60.77 -7.77 37.87
CA TRP A 527 59.37 -7.80 38.25
C TRP A 527 58.66 -9.07 37.75
N THR A 528 58.10 -9.80 38.69
CA THR A 528 57.42 -11.07 38.43
C THR A 528 56.09 -11.04 39.15
N SER A 529 55.00 -11.44 38.46
CA SER A 529 53.68 -11.59 39.05
C SER A 529 53.70 -12.71 40.10
N ASN A 530 53.02 -12.47 41.20
CA ASN A 530 52.75 -13.43 42.25
C ASN A 530 51.25 -13.70 42.39
N SER A 531 50.44 -13.27 41.40
CA SER A 531 48.99 -13.32 41.48
C SER A 531 48.47 -12.72 42.78
N MET A 532 47.51 -13.34 43.42
CA MET A 532 46.97 -12.85 44.71
C MET A 532 47.71 -13.37 45.95
N ASP A 533 48.78 -14.14 45.76
CA ASP A 533 49.54 -14.69 46.86
C ASP A 533 50.36 -13.59 47.59
N THR A 534 50.25 -13.55 48.88
CA THR A 534 50.91 -12.57 49.74
C THR A 534 52.23 -13.06 50.33
N THR A 535 52.73 -14.21 49.86
CA THR A 535 54.02 -14.78 50.25
C THR A 535 54.71 -15.30 48.99
N VAL A 536 56.03 -15.25 48.98
CA VAL A 536 56.82 -15.80 47.88
C VAL A 536 58.08 -16.52 48.41
N THR A 537 58.38 -17.67 47.80
CA THR A 537 59.66 -18.33 47.95
C THR A 537 60.37 -18.33 46.62
N VAL A 538 61.44 -17.55 46.50
CA VAL A 538 62.19 -17.43 45.27
C VAL A 538 63.40 -18.30 45.31
N THR A 539 63.46 -19.32 44.46
CA THR A 539 64.55 -20.30 44.39
C THR A 539 65.46 -20.05 43.17
N SER A 540 66.56 -20.78 43.09
CA SER A 540 67.53 -20.71 41.99
C SER A 540 68.19 -19.35 41.83
N LEU A 541 68.28 -18.59 42.88
CA LEU A 541 69.06 -17.36 42.92
C LEU A 541 70.57 -17.70 43.01
N THR A 542 71.39 -16.68 42.78
CA THR A 542 72.84 -16.77 43.03
C THR A 542 73.17 -15.64 44.01
N LEU A 543 73.20 -15.98 45.31
CA LEU A 543 73.44 -15.01 46.35
C LEU A 543 74.93 -15.00 46.71
N THR A 544 75.53 -13.79 46.88
CA THR A 544 76.94 -13.61 47.23
C THR A 544 77.08 -13.36 48.70
N ASN A 545 78.04 -14.00 49.33
CA ASN A 545 78.31 -13.81 50.74
C ASN A 545 78.61 -12.36 51.08
N GLY A 546 77.99 -11.84 52.09
CA GLY A 546 78.10 -10.46 52.56
C GLY A 546 77.31 -9.40 51.78
N GLN A 547 76.59 -9.83 50.73
CA GLN A 547 75.72 -8.96 49.92
C GLN A 547 74.35 -8.91 50.57
N THR A 548 73.74 -7.69 50.70
CA THR A 548 72.36 -7.51 51.10
C THR A 548 71.44 -7.48 49.88
N TYR A 549 70.35 -8.17 50.01
CA TYR A 549 69.31 -8.27 48.96
C TYR A 549 68.01 -7.68 49.48
N TYR A 550 67.31 -6.97 48.66
CA TYR A 550 66.07 -6.26 48.96
C TYR A 550 64.96 -6.85 48.13
N VAL A 551 63.82 -7.21 48.74
CA VAL A 551 62.60 -7.61 47.99
C VAL A 551 61.69 -6.38 47.92
N SER A 552 61.34 -6.05 46.71
CA SER A 552 60.42 -4.95 46.39
C SER A 552 59.08 -5.50 45.95
N VAL A 553 57.96 -4.93 46.40
CA VAL A 553 56.59 -5.36 46.06
C VAL A 553 55.75 -4.15 45.65
N LYS A 554 54.90 -4.35 44.68
CA LYS A 554 53.82 -3.44 44.28
C LYS A 554 52.54 -4.26 44.01
N ALA A 555 51.38 -3.63 44.20
CA ALA A 555 50.08 -4.21 43.93
C ALA A 555 49.49 -3.55 42.69
N LYS A 556 48.69 -4.35 41.92
CA LYS A 556 47.92 -3.90 40.77
C LYS A 556 46.45 -4.21 41.01
N ASP A 557 45.57 -3.23 40.75
CA ASP A 557 44.12 -3.38 40.84
C ASP A 557 43.52 -4.01 39.59
N LEU A 558 42.18 -4.16 39.54
CA LEU A 558 41.44 -4.76 38.44
C LEU A 558 41.50 -3.94 37.14
N VAL A 559 41.58 -2.62 37.23
CA VAL A 559 41.63 -1.73 36.08
C VAL A 559 43.04 -1.36 35.63
N GLY A 560 44.05 -1.86 36.34
CA GLY A 560 45.45 -1.75 35.99
C GLY A 560 46.23 -0.59 36.65
N ASN A 561 45.65 0.11 37.62
CA ASN A 561 46.43 1.07 38.41
C ASN A 561 47.42 0.33 39.31
N VAL A 562 48.63 0.87 39.49
CA VAL A 562 49.74 0.22 40.20
C VAL A 562 50.15 1.07 41.39
N SER A 563 50.26 0.44 42.58
CA SER A 563 50.72 1.06 43.80
C SER A 563 52.15 1.57 43.71
N ASN A 564 52.53 2.44 44.62
CA ASN A 564 53.93 2.70 44.87
C ASN A 564 54.64 1.43 45.28
N VAL A 565 55.96 1.34 45.00
CA VAL A 565 56.81 0.25 45.39
C VAL A 565 57.14 0.37 46.85
N ILE A 566 57.00 -0.73 47.61
CA ILE A 566 57.52 -0.86 48.97
C ILE A 566 58.59 -1.93 48.96
N THR A 567 59.64 -1.74 49.75
CA THR A 567 60.84 -2.61 49.77
C THR A 567 61.15 -3.02 51.20
N THR A 568 61.64 -4.24 51.41
CA THR A 568 62.12 -4.74 52.69
C THR A 568 63.34 -3.91 53.17
N ASN A 569 63.69 -4.02 54.48
CA ASN A 569 64.93 -3.44 55.03
C ASN A 569 66.18 -4.18 54.54
N GLY A 570 66.02 -5.35 53.90
CA GLY A 570 67.06 -6.17 53.25
C GLY A 570 67.63 -7.25 54.15
N VAL A 571 67.86 -8.42 53.46
CA VAL A 571 68.48 -9.60 54.10
C VAL A 571 69.88 -9.82 53.54
N THR A 572 70.87 -9.91 54.45
CA THR A 572 72.27 -10.18 54.08
C THR A 572 72.54 -11.68 53.97
N ALA A 573 73.09 -12.11 52.84
CA ALA A 573 73.51 -13.50 52.68
C ALA A 573 74.77 -13.78 53.49
N ASP A 574 74.65 -14.61 54.52
CA ASP A 574 75.78 -15.13 55.29
C ASP A 574 75.95 -16.61 54.98
N LEU A 575 76.88 -16.89 54.15
CA LEU A 575 77.16 -18.26 53.63
C LEU A 575 78.36 -18.93 54.30
N VAL A 576 78.97 -18.22 55.24
CA VAL A 576 80.18 -18.71 55.97
C VAL A 576 79.80 -18.94 57.39
N GLY A 577 79.93 -20.14 57.88
CA GLY A 577 79.61 -20.43 59.24
C GLY A 577 80.66 -19.89 60.21
N PRO A 578 80.33 -19.84 61.53
CA PRO A 578 81.20 -19.30 62.52
C PRO A 578 82.59 -19.90 62.50
N ILE A 579 83.62 -19.07 62.69
CA ILE A 579 84.99 -19.49 62.82
C ILE A 579 85.12 -20.24 64.15
N LYS A 580 85.77 -21.41 64.12
CA LYS A 580 85.91 -22.21 65.32
C LYS A 580 86.81 -21.49 66.35
N GLY A 581 86.41 -21.51 67.58
CA GLY A 581 87.15 -21.11 68.72
C GLY A 581 87.86 -22.25 69.44
N THR A 582 88.20 -22.02 70.63
CA THR A 582 88.83 -22.99 71.53
C THR A 582 87.83 -23.42 72.60
N VAL A 583 87.77 -24.73 72.85
CA VAL A 583 87.01 -25.31 73.95
C VAL A 583 88.01 -25.86 74.97
N LEU A 584 87.77 -25.50 76.22
CA LEU A 584 88.59 -25.94 77.35
C LEU A 584 87.73 -26.79 78.27
N ASP A 585 88.28 -27.98 78.70
CA ASP A 585 87.67 -28.72 79.76
C ASP A 585 88.09 -28.09 81.16
N GLY A 586 87.25 -27.16 81.56
CA GLY A 586 87.50 -26.32 82.76
C GLY A 586 87.12 -24.83 82.53
N LEU A 587 87.20 -24.03 83.61
CA LEU A 587 86.78 -22.60 83.51
C LEU A 587 87.86 -21.67 82.91
N THR A 588 89.14 -21.98 83.09
CA THR A 588 90.26 -21.09 82.72
C THR A 588 91.43 -21.84 82.04
N ALA A 589 91.50 -23.16 82.07
CA ALA A 589 92.56 -23.99 81.49
C ALA A 589 92.01 -25.38 81.17
N ASP A 590 92.68 -26.07 80.23
CA ASP A 590 92.37 -27.44 79.85
C ASP A 590 92.82 -28.42 80.93
N GLY A 591 91.91 -29.22 81.44
CA GLY A 591 92.16 -30.14 82.57
C GLY A 591 92.18 -31.58 82.16
N GLU A 592 93.32 -32.28 82.41
CA GLU A 592 93.42 -33.69 82.01
C GLU A 592 92.64 -34.63 82.96
N TRP A 593 92.34 -34.17 84.17
CA TRP A 593 91.66 -34.96 85.21
C TRP A 593 90.75 -34.10 86.10
N ILE A 594 89.56 -34.59 86.42
CA ILE A 594 88.63 -33.94 87.36
C ILE A 594 88.40 -34.83 88.56
N ASN A 595 88.33 -34.21 89.72
CA ASN A 595 88.00 -34.84 90.97
C ASN A 595 86.67 -34.29 91.53
N ALA A 596 85.66 -34.19 90.70
CA ALA A 596 84.37 -33.62 91.08
C ALA A 596 83.22 -34.23 90.26
N ASP A 597 82.02 -34.20 90.84
CA ASP A 597 80.78 -34.69 90.23
C ASP A 597 80.25 -33.73 89.15
N THR A 598 80.97 -32.72 88.90
CA THR A 598 80.53 -31.67 87.94
C THR A 598 81.61 -31.44 86.88
N ILE A 599 81.30 -31.66 85.66
CA ILE A 599 82.15 -31.34 84.51
C ILE A 599 81.86 -29.89 84.10
N ARG A 600 82.89 -29.13 83.93
CA ARG A 600 82.80 -27.74 83.47
C ARG A 600 83.55 -27.60 82.14
N ALA A 601 82.98 -26.81 81.25
CA ALA A 601 83.61 -26.41 79.99
C ALA A 601 83.52 -24.94 79.79
N SER A 602 84.51 -24.35 79.20
CA SER A 602 84.47 -22.96 78.71
C SER A 602 84.90 -22.95 77.23
N TRP A 603 84.39 -22.00 76.51
CA TRP A 603 84.76 -21.78 75.10
C TRP A 603 85.03 -20.29 74.88
N THR A 604 85.89 -20.02 73.97
CA THR A 604 86.25 -18.63 73.60
C THR A 604 86.78 -18.62 72.16
N GLY A 605 86.78 -17.47 71.55
CA GLY A 605 87.32 -17.23 70.19
C GLY A 605 86.46 -17.76 69.04
N PHE A 606 85.26 -18.27 69.30
CA PHE A 606 84.30 -18.45 68.23
C PHE A 606 83.82 -17.09 67.81
N THR A 607 83.92 -16.78 66.55
CA THR A 607 83.48 -15.54 65.96
C THR A 607 82.75 -15.69 64.66
N ASP A 608 81.74 -14.95 64.40
CA ASP A 608 81.11 -14.77 63.11
C ASP A 608 81.04 -13.33 62.76
N PRO A 609 81.80 -12.88 61.73
CA PRO A 609 81.90 -11.46 61.38
C PRO A 609 80.71 -10.80 60.72
N LEU A 610 79.74 -11.63 60.18
CA LEU A 610 78.55 -11.11 59.51
C LEU A 610 77.33 -11.16 60.46
N SER A 611 76.85 -12.35 60.77
CA SER A 611 75.60 -12.56 61.51
C SER A 611 75.82 -12.66 63.04
N GLY A 612 77.05 -12.84 63.49
CA GLY A 612 77.36 -13.08 64.91
C GLY A 612 77.00 -14.49 65.36
N ILE A 613 77.33 -14.83 66.59
CA ILE A 613 77.01 -16.12 67.18
C ILE A 613 75.61 -16.10 67.79
N LYS A 614 74.67 -16.80 67.25
CA LYS A 614 73.30 -16.94 67.76
C LYS A 614 73.16 -17.78 68.97
N LYS A 615 73.93 -18.94 69.03
CA LYS A 615 73.93 -19.89 70.15
C LYS A 615 75.15 -20.73 70.13
N TYR A 616 75.56 -21.19 71.31
CA TYR A 616 76.50 -22.23 71.46
C TYR A 616 75.76 -23.53 71.80
N GLN A 617 76.23 -24.60 71.26
CA GLN A 617 75.78 -25.96 71.66
C GLN A 617 76.98 -26.77 72.10
N TYR A 618 76.84 -27.46 73.14
CA TYR A 618 77.91 -28.30 73.67
C TYR A 618 77.34 -29.73 73.84
N CYS A 619 78.24 -30.70 73.82
CA CYS A 619 77.97 -32.06 74.20
C CYS A 619 79.15 -32.58 75.04
N ILE A 620 78.91 -33.54 75.88
CA ILE A 620 79.91 -34.27 76.62
C ILE A 620 79.86 -35.73 76.24
N GLY A 621 80.99 -36.32 75.80
CA GLY A 621 81.07 -37.68 75.38
C GLY A 621 82.33 -38.37 75.88
N LYS A 622 82.41 -39.66 75.82
CA LYS A 622 83.55 -40.51 76.24
C LYS A 622 84.76 -40.46 75.30
N PHE A 623 84.54 -39.99 74.10
CA PHE A 623 85.56 -39.76 73.07
C PHE A 623 85.44 -38.40 72.40
N SER A 624 86.57 -37.85 71.92
CA SER A 624 86.52 -36.53 71.24
C SER A 624 85.54 -36.55 70.06
N GLY A 625 84.55 -35.61 70.08
CA GLY A 625 83.50 -35.45 69.08
C GLY A 625 82.30 -36.35 69.25
N ALA A 626 82.20 -37.24 70.31
CA ALA A 626 81.05 -38.07 70.65
C ALA A 626 80.03 -37.29 71.48
N SER A 627 78.77 -37.65 71.44
CA SER A 627 77.66 -37.07 72.20
C SER A 627 76.93 -38.09 73.09
N ASP A 628 77.58 -39.19 73.42
CA ASP A 628 77.06 -40.36 74.21
C ASP A 628 77.21 -40.15 75.75
#